data_381a0ce3832aac564828017cdcd53c72
#
_entry.id   381a0ce3832aac564828017cdcd53c72
#
_cell.length_a   1.000
_cell.length_b   1.000
_cell.length_c   1.000
_cell.angle_alpha   90.00
_cell.angle_beta   90.00
_cell.angle_gamma   90.00
#
_symmetry.space_group_name_H-M   'P 1'
#
loop_
_entity.id
_entity.type
_entity.pdbx_description
1 polymer ?
#
loop_
_entity_poly.entity_id
_entity_poly.type
_entity_poly.pdbx_seq_one_letter_code
_entity_poly.pdbx_strand_id
1 'polypeptide(L)'
;MNTTLAQWETAVAELWGRFESLDREEGVAAMQALARDCPSSDGRAAFELAGMYDSMGCEAEAAAAYERALGLGLDDARHAQLAVQYGSTLRNLGRFDEAIAVLQSAPVHESTGSAPRVVLALALHSAGRKDEALRVAIEAHIDSLPRYRRSMRDYAVALAGPAETRSATA
;
A
#
# COMPACT_ATOMS: atom_id res chain seq x y z
N MET A 1 33.23 9.60 3.19
CA MET A 1 33.20 8.29 2.50
C MET A 1 31.83 8.22 1.81
N ASN A 2 31.78 7.93 0.51
CA ASN A 2 30.49 7.79 -0.16
C ASN A 2 29.84 6.47 0.27
N THR A 3 28.65 6.55 0.87
CA THR A 3 27.83 5.38 1.19
C THR A 3 27.43 4.66 -0.08
N THR A 4 27.67 3.35 -0.17
CA THR A 4 27.17 2.56 -1.30
C THR A 4 25.67 2.27 -1.13
N LEU A 5 24.99 1.93 -2.23
CA LEU A 5 23.56 1.60 -2.16
C LEU A 5 23.28 0.43 -1.22
N ALA A 6 24.11 -0.61 -1.27
CA ALA A 6 23.96 -1.76 -0.36
C ALA A 6 24.14 -1.40 1.12
N GLN A 7 25.08 -0.50 1.43
CA GLN A 7 25.25 0.00 2.80
C GLN A 7 24.05 0.83 3.25
N TRP A 8 23.49 1.62 2.35
CA TRP A 8 22.29 2.41 2.61
C TRP A 8 21.08 1.51 2.88
N GLU A 9 20.82 0.51 2.04
CA GLU A 9 19.74 -0.49 2.24
C GLU A 9 19.90 -1.23 3.58
N THR A 10 21.12 -1.59 3.95
CA THR A 10 21.40 -2.20 5.26
C THR A 10 21.03 -1.26 6.40
N ALA A 11 21.43 0.00 6.34
CA ALA A 11 21.11 0.99 7.37
C ALA A 11 19.59 1.24 7.50
N VAL A 12 18.87 1.26 6.38
CA VAL A 12 17.40 1.34 6.37
C VAL A 12 16.79 0.12 7.06
N ALA A 13 17.24 -1.09 6.72
CA ALA A 13 16.76 -2.32 7.34
C ALA A 13 17.05 -2.37 8.85
N GLU A 14 18.21 -1.91 9.28
CA GLU A 14 18.58 -1.79 10.72
C GLU A 14 17.67 -0.79 11.44
N LEU A 15 17.33 0.34 10.81
CA LEU A 15 16.42 1.31 11.40
C LEU A 15 15.01 0.72 11.57
N TRP A 16 14.49 0.03 10.55
CA TRP A 16 13.22 -0.69 10.64
C TRP A 16 13.25 -1.81 11.68
N GLY A 17 14.37 -2.52 11.81
CA GLY A 17 14.54 -3.61 12.80
C GLY A 17 14.42 -3.16 14.26
N ARG A 18 14.62 -1.88 14.55
CA ARG A 18 14.45 -1.28 15.88
C ARG A 18 13.25 -0.33 16.01
N PHE A 19 12.35 -0.32 15.01
CA PHE A 19 11.20 0.58 14.94
C PHE A 19 10.39 0.65 16.24
N GLU A 20 10.07 -0.49 16.84
CA GLU A 20 9.28 -0.58 18.07
C GLU A 20 9.92 0.11 19.29
N SER A 21 11.22 0.42 19.23
CA SER A 21 11.95 1.10 20.29
C SER A 21 12.09 2.61 20.11
N LEU A 22 11.61 3.12 18.96
CA LEU A 22 11.74 4.53 18.59
C LEU A 22 10.48 5.31 18.94
N ASP A 23 10.66 6.52 19.43
CA ASP A 23 9.55 7.47 19.41
C ASP A 23 9.39 8.13 18.02
N ARG A 24 8.31 8.90 17.86
CA ARG A 24 8.00 9.54 16.58
C ARG A 24 9.11 10.46 16.09
N GLU A 25 9.65 11.29 16.97
CA GLU A 25 10.64 12.30 16.60
C GLU A 25 11.97 11.62 16.23
N GLU A 26 12.40 10.66 17.00
CA GLU A 26 13.60 9.87 16.74
C GLU A 26 13.51 9.09 15.43
N GLY A 27 12.41 8.38 15.20
CA GLY A 27 12.18 7.59 13.99
C GLY A 27 12.19 8.44 12.73
N VAL A 28 11.42 9.54 12.75
CA VAL A 28 11.35 10.47 11.62
C VAL A 28 12.70 11.13 11.36
N ALA A 29 13.39 11.63 12.40
CA ALA A 29 14.70 12.28 12.23
C ALA A 29 15.76 11.32 11.68
N ALA A 30 15.79 10.06 12.17
CA ALA A 30 16.69 9.03 11.67
C ALA A 30 16.43 8.70 10.20
N MET A 31 15.16 8.48 9.81
CA MET A 31 14.83 8.18 8.41
C MET A 31 15.10 9.38 7.49
N GLN A 32 14.84 10.61 7.95
CA GLN A 32 15.20 11.82 7.20
C GLN A 32 16.71 11.92 6.94
N ALA A 33 17.54 11.54 7.92
CA ALA A 33 18.99 11.50 7.75
C ALA A 33 19.37 10.48 6.67
N LEU A 34 18.86 9.24 6.76
CA LEU A 34 19.09 8.22 5.75
C LEU A 34 18.62 8.65 4.36
N ALA A 35 17.44 9.28 4.27
CA ALA A 35 16.92 9.75 2.99
C ALA A 35 17.82 10.81 2.32
N ARG A 36 18.44 11.69 3.11
CA ARG A 36 19.43 12.66 2.59
C ARG A 36 20.70 12.01 2.08
N ASP A 37 21.13 10.93 2.72
CA ASP A 37 22.37 10.23 2.43
C ASP A 37 22.22 9.11 1.37
N CYS A 38 21.00 8.95 0.82
CA CYS A 38 20.72 7.94 -0.20
C CYS A 38 21.54 8.21 -1.47
N PRO A 39 22.34 7.24 -1.93
CA PRO A 39 23.18 7.42 -3.12
C PRO A 39 22.43 7.24 -4.44
N SER A 40 21.15 6.92 -4.41
CA SER A 40 20.27 6.78 -5.57
C SER A 40 19.39 8.01 -5.76
N SER A 41 19.11 8.36 -7.02
CA SER A 41 18.19 9.44 -7.37
C SER A 41 16.77 8.98 -7.67
N ASP A 42 16.48 7.68 -7.55
CA ASP A 42 15.13 7.13 -7.69
C ASP A 42 14.26 7.39 -6.44
N GLY A 43 13.03 6.88 -6.48
CA GLY A 43 12.04 7.13 -5.43
C GLY A 43 12.26 6.40 -4.10
N ARG A 44 13.28 5.52 -3.97
CA ARG A 44 13.45 4.66 -2.79
C ARG A 44 13.58 5.43 -1.47
N ALA A 45 14.36 6.51 -1.45
CA ALA A 45 14.54 7.32 -0.26
C ALA A 45 13.22 7.99 0.18
N ALA A 46 12.44 8.47 -0.79
CA ALA A 46 11.13 9.05 -0.54
C ALA A 46 10.12 7.98 -0.08
N PHE A 47 10.20 6.77 -0.62
CA PHE A 47 9.37 5.64 -0.22
C PHE A 47 9.62 5.23 1.25
N GLU A 48 10.88 5.06 1.64
CA GLU A 48 11.22 4.70 3.03
C GLU A 48 10.81 5.80 4.03
N LEU A 49 11.02 7.07 3.65
CA LEU A 49 10.61 8.20 4.46
C LEU A 49 9.07 8.27 4.60
N ALA A 50 8.35 7.99 3.52
CA ALA A 50 6.89 7.92 3.55
C ALA A 50 6.39 6.82 4.49
N GLY A 51 6.98 5.62 4.41
CA GLY A 51 6.67 4.52 5.31
C GLY A 51 6.92 4.87 6.79
N MET A 52 8.00 5.59 7.08
CA MET A 52 8.28 6.05 8.45
C MET A 52 7.24 7.07 8.92
N TYR A 53 6.89 8.05 8.10
CA TYR A 53 5.83 9.00 8.43
C TYR A 53 4.49 8.29 8.68
N ASP A 54 4.10 7.37 7.82
CA ASP A 54 2.86 6.61 7.94
C ASP A 54 2.82 5.80 9.25
N SER A 55 3.89 5.05 9.53
CA SER A 55 4.01 4.24 10.74
C SER A 55 4.04 5.06 12.04
N MET A 56 4.45 6.32 11.96
CA MET A 56 4.45 7.27 13.08
C MET A 56 3.19 8.14 13.16
N GLY A 57 2.17 7.89 12.32
CA GLY A 57 0.90 8.62 12.30
C GLY A 57 1.00 10.05 11.77
N CYS A 58 1.93 10.29 10.83
CA CYS A 58 2.09 11.55 10.12
C CYS A 58 1.55 11.40 8.69
N GLU A 59 0.25 11.12 8.56
CA GLU A 59 -0.37 10.70 7.30
C GLU A 59 -0.26 11.76 6.19
N ALA A 60 -0.30 13.03 6.50
CA ALA A 60 -0.20 14.10 5.50
C ALA A 60 1.21 14.17 4.89
N GLU A 61 2.24 14.07 5.72
CA GLU A 61 3.63 14.01 5.31
C GLU A 61 3.93 12.70 4.55
N ALA A 62 3.35 11.60 5.00
CA ALA A 62 3.45 10.31 4.32
C ALA A 62 2.89 10.38 2.91
N ALA A 63 1.67 10.92 2.73
CA ALA A 63 1.05 11.06 1.41
C ALA A 63 1.93 11.87 0.45
N ALA A 64 2.44 13.03 0.88
CA ALA A 64 3.33 13.86 0.06
C ALA A 64 4.64 13.12 -0.31
N ALA A 65 5.20 12.33 0.60
CA ALA A 65 6.40 11.55 0.34
C ALA A 65 6.14 10.38 -0.61
N TYR A 66 4.98 9.70 -0.53
CA TYR A 66 4.58 8.67 -1.49
C TYR A 66 4.38 9.25 -2.90
N GLU A 67 3.71 10.40 -3.03
CA GLU A 67 3.56 11.11 -4.31
C GLU A 67 4.93 11.44 -4.94
N ARG A 68 5.87 11.90 -4.11
CA ARG A 68 7.23 12.16 -4.55
C ARG A 68 7.94 10.88 -5.00
N ALA A 69 7.81 9.77 -4.27
CA ALA A 69 8.41 8.49 -4.63
C ALA A 69 7.92 7.99 -5.99
N LEU A 70 6.60 8.09 -6.26
CA LEU A 70 6.00 7.75 -7.55
C LEU A 70 6.58 8.62 -8.69
N GLY A 71 6.71 9.92 -8.47
CA GLY A 71 7.25 10.84 -9.47
C GLY A 71 8.73 10.61 -9.82
N LEU A 72 9.51 10.04 -8.90
CA LEU A 72 10.92 9.70 -9.10
C LEU A 72 11.12 8.29 -9.69
N GLY A 73 10.09 7.44 -9.67
CA GLY A 73 10.13 6.06 -10.11
C GLY A 73 10.70 5.10 -9.07
N LEU A 74 10.18 3.88 -9.06
CA LEU A 74 10.53 2.81 -8.13
C LEU A 74 10.75 1.50 -8.89
N ASP A 75 11.48 0.56 -8.28
CA ASP A 75 11.46 -0.83 -8.73
C ASP A 75 10.06 -1.45 -8.52
N ASP A 76 9.80 -2.57 -9.21
CA ASP A 76 8.48 -3.21 -9.24
C ASP A 76 7.98 -3.60 -7.84
N ALA A 77 8.88 -4.09 -6.99
CA ALA A 77 8.54 -4.51 -5.63
C ALA A 77 8.10 -3.31 -4.76
N ARG A 78 8.90 -2.23 -4.76
CA ARG A 78 8.56 -1.01 -4.01
C ARG A 78 7.34 -0.31 -4.59
N HIS A 79 7.17 -0.33 -5.90
CA HIS A 79 5.96 0.24 -6.53
C HIS A 79 4.69 -0.49 -6.07
N ALA A 80 4.72 -1.82 -6.02
CA ALA A 80 3.59 -2.60 -5.52
C ALA A 80 3.32 -2.35 -4.03
N GLN A 81 4.35 -2.30 -3.21
CA GLN A 81 4.24 -1.99 -1.78
C GLN A 81 3.71 -0.58 -1.53
N LEU A 82 4.21 0.41 -2.30
CA LEU A 82 3.75 1.79 -2.22
C LEU A 82 2.25 1.88 -2.48
N ALA A 83 1.72 1.21 -3.50
CA ALA A 83 0.30 1.26 -3.81
C ALA A 83 -0.57 0.81 -2.62
N VAL A 84 -0.12 -0.19 -1.85
CA VAL A 84 -0.82 -0.66 -0.64
C VAL A 84 -0.73 0.38 0.48
N GLN A 85 0.47 0.85 0.78
CA GLN A 85 0.73 1.78 1.89
C GLN A 85 0.06 3.13 1.61
N TYR A 86 0.28 3.71 0.43
CA TYR A 86 -0.31 4.98 0.04
C TYR A 86 -1.84 4.93 -0.01
N GLY A 87 -2.41 3.82 -0.54
CA GLY A 87 -3.85 3.61 -0.50
C GLY A 87 -4.42 3.58 0.92
N SER A 88 -3.70 2.97 1.87
CA SER A 88 -4.06 2.98 3.29
C SER A 88 -3.97 4.39 3.90
N THR A 89 -2.90 5.11 3.63
CA THR A 89 -2.69 6.50 4.09
C THR A 89 -3.78 7.43 3.56
N LEU A 90 -4.10 7.35 2.26
CA LEU A 90 -5.19 8.12 1.65
C LEU A 90 -6.55 7.83 2.32
N ARG A 91 -6.82 6.55 2.61
CA ARG A 91 -8.02 6.15 3.35
C ARG A 91 -8.06 6.79 4.75
N ASN A 92 -6.96 6.80 5.48
CA ASN A 92 -6.85 7.41 6.81
C ASN A 92 -7.08 8.94 6.75
N LEU A 93 -6.64 9.58 5.67
CA LEU A 93 -6.88 11.00 5.39
C LEU A 93 -8.32 11.30 4.91
N GLY A 94 -9.18 10.30 4.74
CA GLY A 94 -10.54 10.47 4.23
C GLY A 94 -10.62 10.69 2.71
N ARG A 95 -9.51 10.54 1.98
CA ARG A 95 -9.41 10.66 0.51
C ARG A 95 -9.82 9.33 -0.16
N PHE A 96 -11.05 8.88 0.09
CA PHE A 96 -11.49 7.52 -0.22
C PHE A 96 -11.46 7.19 -1.70
N ASP A 97 -11.91 8.09 -2.57
CA ASP A 97 -11.93 7.84 -4.02
C ASP A 97 -10.52 7.70 -4.59
N GLU A 98 -9.57 8.49 -4.09
CA GLU A 98 -8.17 8.39 -4.47
C GLU A 98 -7.53 7.09 -3.94
N ALA A 99 -7.84 6.70 -2.70
CA ALA A 99 -7.41 5.42 -2.14
C ALA A 99 -7.89 4.24 -3.01
N ILE A 100 -9.17 4.25 -3.40
CA ILE A 100 -9.77 3.24 -4.27
C ILE A 100 -9.06 3.20 -5.63
N ALA A 101 -8.83 4.36 -6.26
CA ALA A 101 -8.17 4.44 -7.55
C ALA A 101 -6.73 3.89 -7.51
N VAL A 102 -5.94 4.26 -6.50
CA VAL A 102 -4.57 3.77 -6.30
C VAL A 102 -4.56 2.26 -6.12
N LEU A 103 -5.44 1.73 -5.26
CA LEU A 103 -5.50 0.29 -4.95
C LEU A 103 -6.02 -0.55 -6.12
N GLN A 104 -6.95 -0.02 -6.93
CA GLN A 104 -7.42 -0.69 -8.14
C GLN A 104 -6.35 -0.77 -9.23
N SER A 105 -5.44 0.21 -9.28
CA SER A 105 -4.32 0.24 -10.23
C SER A 105 -3.05 -0.40 -9.69
N ALA A 106 -3.07 -0.95 -8.47
CA ALA A 106 -1.90 -1.53 -7.84
C ALA A 106 -1.29 -2.66 -8.68
N PRO A 107 0.04 -2.65 -8.92
CA PRO A 107 0.68 -3.73 -9.64
C PRO A 107 0.54 -5.07 -8.91
N VAL A 108 0.38 -6.15 -9.66
CA VAL A 108 0.41 -7.51 -9.11
C VAL A 108 1.87 -7.88 -8.86
N HIS A 109 2.21 -8.13 -7.61
CA HIS A 109 3.57 -8.53 -7.22
C HIS A 109 3.54 -9.50 -6.04
N GLU A 110 4.48 -10.45 -6.00
CA GLU A 110 4.55 -11.47 -4.95
C GLU A 110 4.77 -10.87 -3.55
N SER A 111 5.50 -9.75 -3.45
CA SER A 111 5.76 -9.07 -2.17
C SER A 111 4.50 -8.53 -1.48
N THR A 112 3.42 -8.32 -2.23
CA THR A 112 2.15 -7.78 -1.70
C THR A 112 1.03 -8.80 -1.70
N GLY A 113 1.08 -9.81 -2.55
CA GLY A 113 0.06 -10.86 -2.64
C GLY A 113 -1.35 -10.27 -2.79
N SER A 114 -2.24 -10.60 -1.85
CA SER A 114 -3.62 -10.10 -1.83
C SER A 114 -3.81 -8.77 -1.09
N ALA A 115 -2.75 -8.20 -0.49
CA ALA A 115 -2.85 -6.99 0.32
C ALA A 115 -3.52 -5.80 -0.39
N PRO A 116 -3.26 -5.49 -1.68
CA PRO A 116 -3.97 -4.40 -2.36
C PRO A 116 -5.49 -4.58 -2.34
N ARG A 117 -5.98 -5.80 -2.55
CA ARG A 117 -7.43 -6.10 -2.52
C ARG A 117 -8.01 -5.99 -1.11
N VAL A 118 -7.27 -6.41 -0.09
CA VAL A 118 -7.72 -6.30 1.30
C VAL A 118 -7.85 -4.83 1.70
N VAL A 119 -6.85 -4.00 1.39
CA VAL A 119 -6.90 -2.55 1.68
C VAL A 119 -7.96 -1.85 0.82
N LEU A 120 -8.16 -2.28 -0.45
CA LEU A 120 -9.27 -1.81 -1.28
C LEU A 120 -10.64 -2.06 -0.63
N ALA A 121 -10.85 -3.26 -0.08
CA ALA A 121 -12.08 -3.56 0.64
C ALA A 121 -12.29 -2.61 1.83
N LEU A 122 -11.22 -2.28 2.58
CA LEU A 122 -11.29 -1.31 3.67
C LEU A 122 -11.60 0.11 3.16
N ALA A 123 -11.00 0.54 2.05
CA ALA A 123 -11.26 1.84 1.44
C ALA A 123 -12.72 1.96 0.94
N LEU A 124 -13.22 0.93 0.26
CA LEU A 124 -14.61 0.84 -0.19
C LEU A 124 -15.58 0.88 0.99
N HIS A 125 -15.29 0.15 2.06
CA HIS A 125 -16.10 0.18 3.28
C HIS A 125 -16.15 1.59 3.89
N SER A 126 -15.00 2.27 3.98
CA SER A 126 -14.89 3.64 4.50
C SER A 126 -15.65 4.64 3.62
N ALA A 127 -15.71 4.40 2.30
CA ALA A 127 -16.52 5.17 1.34
C ALA A 127 -18.03 4.85 1.38
N GLY A 128 -18.47 3.93 2.27
CA GLY A 128 -19.87 3.51 2.37
C GLY A 128 -20.32 2.47 1.33
N ARG A 129 -19.44 2.00 0.45
CA ARG A 129 -19.67 1.01 -0.61
C ARG A 129 -19.57 -0.42 -0.05
N LYS A 130 -20.46 -0.75 0.90
CA LYS A 130 -20.32 -1.94 1.77
C LYS A 130 -20.40 -3.27 1.03
N ASP A 131 -21.32 -3.41 0.06
CA ASP A 131 -21.49 -4.65 -0.70
C ASP A 131 -20.27 -4.89 -1.60
N GLU A 132 -19.75 -3.86 -2.22
CA GLU A 132 -18.50 -3.93 -2.99
C GLU A 132 -17.30 -4.27 -2.12
N ALA A 133 -17.20 -3.66 -0.93
CA ALA A 133 -16.15 -3.97 0.03
C ALA A 133 -16.17 -5.45 0.42
N LEU A 134 -17.35 -5.99 0.73
CA LEU A 134 -17.51 -7.39 1.09
C LEU A 134 -17.17 -8.32 -0.08
N ARG A 135 -17.62 -7.97 -1.29
CA ARG A 135 -17.27 -8.69 -2.52
C ARG A 135 -15.76 -8.79 -2.71
N VAL A 136 -15.07 -7.65 -2.68
CA VAL A 136 -13.61 -7.58 -2.87
C VAL A 136 -12.87 -8.35 -1.77
N ALA A 137 -13.32 -8.27 -0.52
CA ALA A 137 -12.74 -9.02 0.60
C ALA A 137 -12.88 -10.54 0.40
N ILE A 138 -14.04 -11.03 -0.05
CA ILE A 138 -14.25 -12.44 -0.38
C ILE A 138 -13.32 -12.86 -1.51
N GLU A 139 -13.29 -12.10 -2.61
CA GLU A 139 -12.47 -12.38 -3.78
C GLU A 139 -10.97 -12.43 -3.46
N ALA A 140 -10.50 -11.59 -2.53
CA ALA A 140 -9.10 -11.58 -2.09
C ALA A 140 -8.64 -12.91 -1.46
N HIS A 141 -9.57 -13.70 -0.93
CA HIS A 141 -9.28 -14.94 -0.22
C HIS A 141 -9.67 -16.21 -0.96
N ILE A 142 -10.41 -16.14 -2.06
CA ILE A 142 -10.94 -17.34 -2.76
C ILE A 142 -9.84 -18.33 -3.10
N ASP A 143 -8.71 -17.86 -3.61
CA ASP A 143 -7.64 -18.73 -4.09
C ASP A 143 -6.87 -19.42 -2.95
N SER A 144 -6.92 -18.89 -1.75
CA SER A 144 -6.34 -19.49 -0.54
C SER A 144 -7.25 -20.55 0.11
N LEU A 145 -8.51 -20.61 -0.26
CA LEU A 145 -9.46 -21.56 0.33
C LEU A 145 -9.18 -22.99 -0.17
N PRO A 146 -9.07 -23.97 0.73
CA PRO A 146 -8.89 -25.39 0.33
C PRO A 146 -10.16 -25.97 -0.31
N ARG A 147 -11.35 -25.45 0.03
CA ARG A 147 -12.67 -25.89 -0.46
C ARG A 147 -13.61 -24.71 -0.63
N TYR A 148 -14.76 -24.94 -1.25
CA TYR A 148 -15.87 -23.99 -1.40
C TYR A 148 -15.57 -22.77 -2.29
N ARG A 149 -14.50 -22.77 -3.09
CA ARG A 149 -14.12 -21.65 -3.98
C ARG A 149 -15.25 -21.26 -4.93
N ARG A 150 -15.98 -22.25 -5.50
CA ARG A 150 -17.12 -21.99 -6.38
C ARG A 150 -18.23 -21.24 -5.67
N SER A 151 -18.69 -21.75 -4.53
CA SER A 151 -19.76 -21.11 -3.76
C SER A 151 -19.38 -19.69 -3.31
N MET A 152 -18.10 -19.46 -2.95
CA MET A 152 -17.64 -18.12 -2.58
C MET A 152 -17.64 -17.16 -3.78
N ARG A 153 -17.31 -17.64 -4.99
CA ARG A 153 -17.44 -16.83 -6.22
C ARG A 153 -18.92 -16.48 -6.48
N ASP A 154 -19.81 -17.46 -6.36
CA ASP A 154 -21.24 -17.25 -6.59
C ASP A 154 -21.79 -16.21 -5.58
N TYR A 155 -21.37 -16.27 -4.31
CA TYR A 155 -21.76 -15.28 -3.30
C TYR A 155 -21.16 -13.89 -3.58
N ALA A 156 -19.90 -13.80 -4.01
CA ALA A 156 -19.29 -12.55 -4.37
C ALA A 156 -20.01 -11.87 -5.55
N VAL A 157 -20.39 -12.65 -6.57
CA VAL A 157 -21.20 -12.18 -7.71
C VAL A 157 -22.56 -11.67 -7.27
N ALA A 158 -23.20 -12.32 -6.30
CA ALA A 158 -24.51 -11.90 -5.80
C ALA A 158 -24.47 -10.53 -5.08
N LEU A 159 -23.30 -10.12 -4.57
CA LEU A 159 -23.06 -8.79 -3.97
C LEU A 159 -22.84 -7.71 -5.02
N ALA A 160 -22.51 -8.08 -6.27
CA ALA A 160 -22.45 -7.12 -7.37
C ALA A 160 -23.86 -6.65 -7.73
N GLY A 161 -24.12 -5.35 -7.64
CA GLY A 161 -25.40 -4.78 -8.02
C GLY A 161 -25.71 -5.05 -9.51
N PRO A 162 -26.99 -4.91 -9.95
CA PRO A 162 -27.44 -5.27 -11.31
C PRO A 162 -26.76 -4.54 -12.46
N ALA A 163 -25.99 -3.48 -12.18
CA ALA A 163 -25.22 -2.75 -13.19
C ALA A 163 -23.83 -3.34 -13.49
N GLU A 164 -23.21 -4.03 -12.54
CA GLU A 164 -21.86 -4.60 -12.68
C GLU A 164 -21.86 -5.96 -13.40
N THR A 165 -22.97 -6.71 -13.31
CA THR A 165 -23.12 -8.02 -13.97
C THR A 165 -23.21 -7.94 -15.51
N ARG A 166 -23.45 -6.76 -16.08
CA ARG A 166 -23.54 -6.60 -17.55
C ARG A 166 -22.21 -6.44 -18.27
N SER A 167 -21.12 -6.11 -17.57
CA SER A 167 -19.80 -5.90 -18.17
C SER A 167 -18.93 -7.16 -18.24
N ALA A 168 -19.28 -8.23 -17.53
CA ALA A 168 -18.47 -9.45 -17.44
C ALA A 168 -18.83 -10.52 -18.49
N THR A 169 -19.81 -10.25 -19.38
CA THR A 169 -20.31 -11.24 -20.36
C THR A 169 -20.16 -10.78 -21.82
N ALA A 170 -19.28 -9.80 -22.12
CA ALA A 170 -19.01 -9.36 -23.49
C ALA A 170 -17.58 -9.67 -23.92
#